data_9aae7906d1bb2700a1b4cfacecd7c0a7
#
_entry.id   9aae7906d1bb2700a1b4cfacecd7c0a7
#
_cell.length_a   1.000
_cell.length_b   1.000
_cell.length_c   1.000
_cell.angle_alpha   90.00
_cell.angle_beta   90.00
_cell.angle_gamma   90.00
#
_symmetry.space_group_name_H-M   'P 1'
#
loop_
_entity.id
_entity.type
_entity.pdbx_description
1 polymer ?
#
loop_
_entity_poly.entity_id
_entity_poly.type
_entity_poly.pdbx_seq_one_letter_code
_entity_poly.pdbx_strand_id
1 'polypeptide(L)'
;ISTLWEGWELNSATYGGGTYNHGWTGGPATLLSQYVAGISPLANGFKTYKIQPQIGLLTSIKAQVPCPAGLIKVNIQNTPQQFTLSAEVPIGMQGVISVPILADIYSEITCNGTVIFANDKYINALPWLDLVPGNEHYLNFEVKNGGKIVFVGKNRK
;
A
#
# COMPACT_ATOMS: atom_id res chain seq x y z
N ILE A 1 6.75 8.61 26.18
CA ILE A 1 8.07 8.40 25.55
C ILE A 1 7.94 8.80 24.11
N SER A 2 8.73 9.79 23.68
CA SER A 2 8.63 10.38 22.33
C SER A 2 9.82 10.02 21.44
N THR A 3 10.69 9.12 21.88
CA THR A 3 11.93 8.74 21.20
C THR A 3 12.02 7.23 21.00
N LEU A 4 12.84 6.82 20.06
CA LEU A 4 13.14 5.41 19.77
C LEU A 4 14.42 5.02 20.51
N TRP A 5 14.28 4.19 21.51
CA TRP A 5 15.40 3.75 22.34
C TRP A 5 16.27 2.74 21.60
N GLU A 6 17.56 2.75 21.88
CA GLU A 6 18.53 1.79 21.37
C GLU A 6 18.24 0.35 21.81
N GLY A 7 17.75 0.17 23.02
CA GLY A 7 17.37 -1.12 23.60
C GLY A 7 16.40 -0.93 24.77
N TRP A 8 15.78 -2.02 25.19
CA TRP A 8 14.78 -2.00 26.27
C TRP A 8 15.42 -1.84 27.68
N GLU A 9 16.69 -2.21 27.85
CA GLU A 9 17.39 -2.26 29.14
C GLU A 9 18.51 -1.22 29.25
N LEU A 10 18.25 0.00 28.78
CA LEU A 10 19.28 1.05 28.70
C LEU A 10 19.98 1.38 30.02
N ASN A 11 19.30 1.14 31.15
CA ASN A 11 19.85 1.40 32.49
C ASN A 11 20.29 0.10 33.22
N SER A 12 20.31 -1.03 32.57
CA SER A 12 20.74 -2.28 33.17
C SER A 12 22.28 -2.37 33.18
N ALA A 13 22.81 -3.02 34.21
CA ALA A 13 24.26 -3.29 34.31
C ALA A 13 24.76 -4.19 33.16
N THR A 14 23.88 -4.95 32.52
CA THR A 14 24.19 -5.86 31.43
C THR A 14 24.29 -5.17 30.08
N TYR A 15 23.59 -4.05 29.86
CA TYR A 15 23.59 -3.35 28.57
C TYR A 15 24.76 -2.35 28.42
N GLY A 16 25.40 -1.96 29.56
CA GLY A 16 26.59 -1.09 29.53
C GLY A 16 26.33 0.37 29.09
N GLY A 17 25.10 0.81 29.08
CA GLY A 17 24.65 2.13 28.60
C GLY A 17 24.17 2.09 27.16
N GLY A 18 23.37 3.04 26.78
CA GLY A 18 22.78 3.20 25.45
C GLY A 18 22.11 4.56 25.30
N THR A 19 21.48 4.82 24.19
CA THR A 19 20.84 6.09 23.92
C THR A 19 19.31 6.00 23.89
N TYR A 20 18.65 7.04 24.40
CA TYR A 20 17.18 7.15 24.35
C TYR A 20 16.66 7.67 23.00
N ASN A 21 17.55 7.91 22.05
CA ASN A 21 17.21 8.32 20.69
C ASN A 21 18.26 7.76 19.74
N HIS A 22 17.97 6.58 19.16
CA HIS A 22 18.94 5.86 18.35
C HIS A 22 18.39 5.62 16.94
N GLY A 23 19.18 6.00 15.91
CA GLY A 23 18.75 5.99 14.50
C GLY A 23 18.38 4.60 13.97
N TRP A 24 19.05 3.52 14.40
CA TRP A 24 18.76 2.18 13.91
C TRP A 24 17.37 1.64 14.32
N THR A 25 16.78 2.20 15.37
CA THR A 25 15.43 1.82 15.82
C THR A 25 14.33 2.48 14.99
N GLY A 26 14.68 3.34 14.01
CA GLY A 26 13.78 3.92 13.03
C GLY A 26 13.27 2.95 11.95
N GLY A 27 13.88 1.76 11.82
CA GLY A 27 13.52 0.73 10.85
C GLY A 27 12.02 0.39 10.78
N PRO A 28 11.30 0.25 11.90
CA PRO A 28 9.87 -0.06 11.88
C PRO A 28 9.01 0.92 11.07
N ALA A 29 9.30 2.21 11.08
CA ALA A 29 8.56 3.20 10.31
C ALA A 29 8.68 2.96 8.79
N THR A 30 9.89 2.60 8.33
CA THR A 30 10.14 2.22 6.93
C THR A 30 9.41 0.92 6.57
N LEU A 31 9.50 -0.10 7.43
CA LEU A 31 8.83 -1.39 7.19
C LEU A 31 7.30 -1.25 7.15
N LEU A 32 6.72 -0.47 8.04
CA LEU A 32 5.28 -0.19 8.01
C LEU A 32 4.85 0.50 6.71
N SER A 33 5.65 1.45 6.23
CA SER A 33 5.36 2.15 4.97
C SER A 33 5.50 1.25 3.74
N GLN A 34 6.59 0.45 3.68
CA GLN A 34 6.91 -0.38 2.51
C GLN A 34 6.10 -1.65 2.42
N TYR A 35 5.78 -2.27 3.55
CA TYR A 35 5.10 -3.57 3.56
C TYR A 35 3.64 -3.44 3.98
N VAL A 36 3.34 -2.86 5.14
CA VAL A 36 1.96 -2.81 5.62
C VAL A 36 1.11 -1.89 4.74
N ALA A 37 1.56 -0.68 4.48
CA ALA A 37 0.91 0.22 3.52
C ALA A 37 1.26 -0.10 2.06
N GLY A 38 2.36 -0.82 1.84
CA GLY A 38 2.80 -1.30 0.53
C GLY A 38 3.44 -0.25 -0.37
N ILE A 39 3.76 0.95 0.13
CA ILE A 39 4.28 2.05 -0.69
C ILE A 39 5.79 1.90 -0.84
N SER A 40 6.26 1.56 -2.02
CA SER A 40 7.68 1.36 -2.31
C SER A 40 8.07 1.86 -3.70
N PRO A 41 9.34 2.27 -3.91
CA PRO A 41 9.84 2.57 -5.24
C PRO A 41 10.02 1.28 -6.06
N LEU A 42 9.67 1.31 -7.34
CA LEU A 42 10.06 0.30 -8.33
C LEU A 42 11.32 0.72 -9.09
N ALA A 43 11.61 2.03 -9.14
CA ALA A 43 12.83 2.57 -9.72
C ALA A 43 13.41 3.65 -8.81
N ASN A 44 14.73 3.90 -8.96
CA ASN A 44 15.45 4.88 -8.16
C ASN A 44 14.75 6.25 -8.16
N GLY A 45 14.66 6.86 -6.99
CA GLY A 45 14.01 8.16 -6.80
C GLY A 45 12.50 8.15 -7.01
N PHE A 46 11.83 7.01 -6.86
CA PHE A 46 10.38 6.87 -7.13
C PHE A 46 9.98 7.28 -8.56
N LYS A 47 10.84 7.10 -9.57
CA LYS A 47 10.45 7.31 -10.97
C LYS A 47 9.21 6.51 -11.33
N THR A 48 9.14 5.29 -10.81
CA THR A 48 7.95 4.46 -10.78
C THR A 48 7.72 3.93 -9.36
N TYR A 49 6.46 3.69 -9.00
CA TYR A 49 6.08 3.27 -7.66
C TYR A 49 5.29 1.96 -7.67
N LYS A 50 5.24 1.32 -6.52
CA LYS A 50 4.34 0.21 -6.22
C LYS A 50 3.54 0.53 -4.96
N ILE A 51 2.25 0.21 -4.98
CA ILE A 51 1.39 0.16 -3.80
C ILE A 51 0.85 -1.27 -3.69
N GLN A 52 1.44 -2.06 -2.80
CA GLN A 52 1.12 -3.48 -2.61
C GLN A 52 0.98 -3.77 -1.12
N PRO A 53 -0.17 -3.47 -0.52
CA PRO A 53 -0.36 -3.56 0.92
C PRO A 53 -0.44 -4.99 1.41
N GLN A 54 0.24 -5.28 2.53
CA GLN A 54 0.13 -6.53 3.27
C GLN A 54 -0.73 -6.27 4.52
N ILE A 55 -2.04 -6.32 4.35
CA ILE A 55 -2.98 -5.85 5.38
C ILE A 55 -3.13 -6.81 6.58
N GLY A 56 -2.84 -8.11 6.40
CA GLY A 56 -3.02 -9.11 7.44
C GLY A 56 -4.43 -9.04 8.06
N LEU A 57 -4.49 -8.90 9.38
CA LEU A 57 -5.73 -8.75 10.15
C LEU A 57 -6.18 -7.29 10.37
N LEU A 58 -5.49 -6.33 9.76
CA LEU A 58 -5.82 -4.91 9.93
C LEU A 58 -7.11 -4.56 9.19
N THR A 59 -7.95 -3.79 9.83
CA THR A 59 -9.20 -3.27 9.25
C THR A 59 -9.02 -1.91 8.56
N SER A 60 -7.95 -1.19 8.91
CA SER A 60 -7.64 0.11 8.28
C SER A 60 -6.15 0.40 8.30
N ILE A 61 -5.67 1.06 7.24
CA ILE A 61 -4.30 1.58 7.12
C ILE A 61 -4.38 2.99 6.55
N LYS A 62 -3.63 3.91 7.13
CA LYS A 62 -3.45 5.25 6.58
C LYS A 62 -1.96 5.59 6.62
N ALA A 63 -1.38 5.88 5.47
CA ALA A 63 0.03 6.17 5.34
C ALA A 63 0.30 7.29 4.33
N GLN A 64 1.43 7.99 4.54
CA GLN A 64 1.95 8.99 3.62
C GLN A 64 3.46 8.79 3.49
N VAL A 65 3.95 8.76 2.25
CA VAL A 65 5.37 8.61 1.95
C VAL A 65 5.82 9.75 1.05
N PRO A 66 6.82 10.55 1.45
CA PRO A 66 7.38 11.58 0.59
C PRO A 66 8.21 10.95 -0.53
N CYS A 67 8.11 11.53 -1.72
CA CYS A 67 8.95 11.21 -2.86
C CYS A 67 9.35 12.52 -3.58
N PRO A 68 10.32 12.51 -4.51
CA PRO A 68 10.75 13.72 -5.20
C PRO A 68 9.63 14.48 -5.93
N ALA A 69 8.58 13.77 -6.38
CA ALA A 69 7.45 14.37 -7.06
C ALA A 69 6.36 14.91 -6.11
N GLY A 70 6.43 14.62 -4.79
CA GLY A 70 5.45 15.03 -3.80
C GLY A 70 5.13 13.93 -2.79
N LEU A 71 3.89 13.87 -2.31
CA LEU A 71 3.43 12.88 -1.35
C LEU A 71 2.61 11.79 -2.04
N ILE A 72 2.97 10.53 -1.80
CA ILE A 72 2.09 9.39 -2.07
C ILE A 72 1.30 9.11 -0.79
N LYS A 73 -0.02 9.14 -0.87
CA LYS A 73 -0.90 8.86 0.26
C LYS A 73 -1.73 7.62 -0.03
N VAL A 74 -1.90 6.79 0.97
CA VAL A 74 -2.73 5.57 0.91
C VAL A 74 -3.68 5.55 2.10
N ASN A 75 -4.92 5.23 1.82
CA ASN A 75 -5.94 4.94 2.82
C ASN A 75 -6.66 3.65 2.43
N ILE A 76 -6.61 2.66 3.31
CA ILE A 76 -7.21 1.34 3.12
C ILE A 76 -8.27 1.12 4.20
N GLN A 77 -9.40 0.56 3.78
CA GLN A 77 -10.43 0.02 4.65
C GLN A 77 -10.72 -1.41 4.22
N ASN A 78 -10.71 -2.31 5.18
CA ASN A 78 -10.98 -3.73 4.97
C ASN A 78 -12.10 -4.17 5.91
N THR A 79 -13.25 -4.48 5.34
CA THR A 79 -14.45 -4.93 6.05
C THR A 79 -14.89 -6.29 5.52
N PRO A 80 -15.75 -7.03 6.23
CA PRO A 80 -16.31 -8.27 5.72
C PRO A 80 -17.07 -8.14 4.39
N GLN A 81 -17.56 -6.96 4.05
CA GLN A 81 -18.35 -6.69 2.85
C GLN A 81 -17.52 -6.21 1.67
N GLN A 82 -16.45 -5.46 1.96
CA GLN A 82 -15.64 -4.86 0.90
C GLN A 82 -14.24 -4.47 1.37
N PHE A 83 -13.32 -4.49 0.42
CA PHE A 83 -12.01 -3.88 0.51
C PHE A 83 -12.02 -2.55 -0.26
N THR A 84 -11.46 -1.50 0.32
CA THR A 84 -11.28 -0.20 -0.36
C THR A 84 -9.82 0.24 -0.23
N LEU A 85 -9.20 0.60 -1.35
CA LEU A 85 -7.88 1.21 -1.41
C LEU A 85 -8.00 2.55 -2.13
N SER A 86 -7.75 3.64 -1.42
CA SER A 86 -7.64 4.98 -2.00
C SER A 86 -6.19 5.41 -2.00
N ALA A 87 -5.65 5.71 -3.18
CA ALA A 87 -4.31 6.25 -3.37
C ALA A 87 -4.39 7.66 -3.94
N GLU A 88 -3.59 8.59 -3.39
CA GLU A 88 -3.30 9.88 -4.00
C GLU A 88 -1.82 9.87 -4.38
N VAL A 89 -1.54 9.97 -5.68
CA VAL A 89 -0.20 9.89 -6.25
C VAL A 89 0.05 11.17 -7.05
N PRO A 90 1.23 11.79 -6.97
CA PRO A 90 1.54 12.96 -7.79
C PRO A 90 1.28 12.73 -9.28
N ILE A 91 0.69 13.72 -9.94
CA ILE A 91 0.39 13.68 -11.39
C ILE A 91 1.69 13.47 -12.19
N GLY A 92 1.63 12.65 -13.24
CA GLY A 92 2.76 12.28 -14.08
C GLY A 92 3.53 11.05 -13.62
N MET A 93 3.31 10.55 -12.39
CA MET A 93 3.93 9.31 -11.93
C MET A 93 3.21 8.09 -12.50
N GLN A 94 3.99 7.09 -12.89
CA GLN A 94 3.51 5.77 -13.30
C GLN A 94 3.85 4.74 -12.24
N GLY A 95 3.04 3.70 -12.12
CA GLY A 95 3.32 2.65 -11.14
C GLY A 95 2.30 1.53 -11.15
N VAL A 96 2.43 0.64 -10.19
CA VAL A 96 1.55 -0.52 -10.02
C VAL A 96 0.82 -0.41 -8.69
N ILE A 97 -0.50 -0.56 -8.74
CA ILE A 97 -1.33 -0.70 -7.54
C ILE A 97 -1.88 -2.13 -7.51
N SER A 98 -1.64 -2.80 -6.41
CA SER A 98 -2.02 -4.20 -6.19
C SER A 98 -3.24 -4.27 -5.26
N VAL A 99 -4.31 -4.87 -5.75
CA VAL A 99 -5.49 -5.18 -4.95
C VAL A 99 -5.32 -6.60 -4.40
N PRO A 100 -5.29 -6.81 -3.07
CA PRO A 100 -5.08 -8.13 -2.50
C PRO A 100 -6.25 -9.05 -2.80
N ILE A 101 -5.93 -10.29 -3.24
CA ILE A 101 -6.91 -11.36 -3.40
C ILE A 101 -7.03 -12.05 -2.05
N LEU A 102 -8.05 -11.70 -1.30
CA LEU A 102 -8.32 -12.28 0.01
C LEU A 102 -9.30 -13.45 -0.17
N ALA A 103 -8.82 -14.63 -0.59
CA ALA A 103 -9.58 -15.89 -0.76
C ALA A 103 -10.80 -15.80 -1.73
N ASP A 104 -10.58 -15.86 -3.04
CA ASP A 104 -11.62 -15.97 -4.11
C ASP A 104 -12.82 -15.01 -4.04
N ILE A 105 -12.59 -13.76 -3.64
CA ILE A 105 -13.55 -13.03 -2.84
C ILE A 105 -14.38 -12.04 -3.62
N TYR A 106 -13.80 -11.41 -4.65
CA TYR A 106 -14.51 -10.30 -5.24
C TYR A 106 -15.52 -10.75 -6.29
N SER A 107 -16.77 -10.36 -6.08
CA SER A 107 -17.79 -10.44 -7.14
C SER A 107 -17.56 -9.35 -8.19
N GLU A 108 -17.04 -8.22 -7.75
CA GLU A 108 -16.81 -7.04 -8.57
C GLU A 108 -15.65 -6.21 -8.01
N ILE A 109 -14.83 -5.62 -8.90
CA ILE A 109 -13.89 -4.55 -8.54
C ILE A 109 -14.20 -3.33 -9.40
N THR A 110 -14.29 -2.18 -8.74
CA THR A 110 -14.38 -0.89 -9.42
C THR A 110 -13.10 -0.09 -9.23
N CYS A 111 -12.77 0.76 -10.22
CA CYS A 111 -11.76 1.79 -10.09
C CYS A 111 -12.40 3.15 -10.42
N ASN A 112 -12.32 4.08 -9.47
CA ASN A 112 -13.00 5.39 -9.53
C ASN A 112 -14.48 5.27 -9.93
N GLY A 113 -15.18 4.25 -9.40
CA GLY A 113 -16.59 3.98 -9.68
C GLY A 113 -16.88 3.22 -10.97
N THR A 114 -15.90 3.03 -11.84
CA THR A 114 -16.04 2.23 -13.07
C THR A 114 -15.72 0.77 -12.79
N VAL A 115 -16.59 -0.15 -13.20
CA VAL A 115 -16.35 -1.60 -13.07
C VAL A 115 -15.20 -2.01 -13.98
N ILE A 116 -14.16 -2.61 -13.41
CA ILE A 116 -12.96 -3.07 -14.11
C ILE A 116 -12.74 -4.58 -13.99
N PHE A 117 -13.46 -5.25 -13.08
CA PHE A 117 -13.40 -6.70 -12.91
C PHE A 117 -14.77 -7.20 -12.46
N ALA A 118 -15.31 -8.16 -13.16
CA ALA A 118 -16.55 -8.84 -12.79
C ALA A 118 -16.62 -10.21 -13.47
N ASN A 119 -17.33 -11.18 -12.86
CA ASN A 119 -17.46 -12.54 -13.37
C ASN A 119 -16.10 -13.19 -13.68
N ASP A 120 -15.12 -12.99 -12.81
CA ASP A 120 -13.74 -13.47 -12.91
C ASP A 120 -12.97 -13.00 -14.16
N LYS A 121 -13.40 -11.89 -14.74
CA LYS A 121 -12.79 -11.29 -15.93
C LYS A 121 -12.46 -9.83 -15.75
N TYR A 122 -11.29 -9.43 -16.26
CA TYR A 122 -10.94 -8.02 -16.39
C TYR A 122 -11.70 -7.36 -17.53
N ILE A 123 -12.17 -6.15 -17.25
CA ILE A 123 -12.88 -5.28 -18.19
C ILE A 123 -11.99 -4.06 -18.41
N ASN A 124 -11.43 -3.92 -19.62
CA ASN A 124 -10.59 -2.78 -19.98
C ASN A 124 -11.48 -1.55 -20.27
N ALA A 125 -11.93 -0.90 -19.20
CA ALA A 125 -12.85 0.24 -19.28
C ALA A 125 -12.15 1.60 -19.10
N LEU A 126 -10.88 1.61 -18.66
CA LEU A 126 -10.14 2.82 -18.31
C LEU A 126 -8.82 2.87 -19.09
N PRO A 127 -8.64 3.82 -20.05
CA PRO A 127 -7.44 3.87 -20.91
C PRO A 127 -6.10 4.06 -20.18
N TRP A 128 -6.16 4.55 -18.95
CA TRP A 128 -5.00 4.83 -18.10
C TRP A 128 -4.70 3.73 -17.10
N LEU A 129 -5.45 2.61 -17.13
CA LEU A 129 -5.36 1.50 -16.20
C LEU A 129 -5.32 0.18 -16.97
N ASP A 130 -4.27 -0.61 -16.80
CA ASP A 130 -4.14 -1.93 -17.40
C ASP A 130 -3.97 -3.00 -16.33
N LEU A 131 -4.59 -4.17 -16.51
CA LEU A 131 -4.27 -5.35 -15.74
C LEU A 131 -2.92 -5.91 -16.22
N VAL A 132 -1.98 -6.08 -15.29
CA VAL A 132 -0.66 -6.67 -15.57
C VAL A 132 -0.47 -7.97 -14.79
N PRO A 133 0.51 -8.81 -15.14
CA PRO A 133 0.73 -10.06 -14.44
C PRO A 133 0.80 -9.88 -12.93
N GLY A 134 -0.04 -10.62 -12.23
CA GLY A 134 -0.13 -10.68 -10.77
C GLY A 134 0.39 -12.03 -10.25
N ASN A 135 -0.05 -12.40 -9.08
CA ASN A 135 0.18 -13.71 -8.48
C ASN A 135 -1.10 -14.17 -7.76
N GLU A 136 -1.05 -15.29 -7.07
CA GLU A 136 -2.19 -15.83 -6.33
C GLU A 136 -2.70 -14.95 -5.18
N HIS A 137 -1.93 -13.90 -4.82
CA HIS A 137 -2.29 -13.01 -3.71
C HIS A 137 -2.74 -11.62 -4.15
N TYR A 138 -2.47 -11.22 -5.41
CA TYR A 138 -2.74 -9.86 -5.88
C TYR A 138 -3.18 -9.79 -7.34
N LEU A 139 -4.20 -8.96 -7.60
CA LEU A 139 -4.46 -8.39 -8.90
C LEU A 139 -3.65 -7.10 -9.03
N ASN A 140 -2.77 -7.05 -10.02
CA ASN A 140 -1.89 -5.90 -10.25
C ASN A 140 -2.43 -5.03 -11.38
N PHE A 141 -2.55 -3.74 -11.10
CA PHE A 141 -2.99 -2.75 -12.06
C PHE A 141 -1.89 -1.73 -12.31
N GLU A 142 -1.43 -1.65 -13.56
CA GLU A 142 -0.54 -0.57 -14.00
C GLU A 142 -1.35 0.72 -14.16
N VAL A 143 -0.90 1.77 -13.49
CA VAL A 143 -1.45 3.12 -13.54
C VAL A 143 -0.50 3.99 -14.36
N LYS A 144 -0.98 4.48 -15.52
CA LYS A 144 -0.17 5.26 -16.47
C LYS A 144 0.01 6.73 -16.08
N ASN A 145 -0.79 7.22 -15.16
CA ASN A 145 -0.69 8.58 -14.66
C ASN A 145 -1.17 8.64 -13.20
N GLY A 146 -0.53 9.46 -12.39
CA GLY A 146 -0.94 9.68 -11.01
C GLY A 146 -2.30 10.34 -10.89
N GLY A 147 -2.64 10.81 -9.71
CA GLY A 147 -3.91 11.40 -9.36
C GLY A 147 -4.58 10.66 -8.21
N LYS A 148 -5.89 10.85 -8.05
CA LYS A 148 -6.70 10.12 -7.07
C LYS A 148 -7.25 8.85 -7.70
N ILE A 149 -6.90 7.71 -7.13
CA ILE A 149 -7.25 6.38 -7.62
C ILE A 149 -7.91 5.63 -6.47
N VAL A 150 -9.11 5.14 -6.69
CA VAL A 150 -9.88 4.43 -5.65
C VAL A 150 -10.35 3.09 -6.20
N PHE A 151 -9.79 2.01 -5.65
CA PHE A 151 -10.27 0.66 -5.89
C PHE A 151 -11.26 0.26 -4.81
N VAL A 152 -12.35 -0.36 -5.22
CA VAL A 152 -13.33 -0.98 -4.32
C VAL A 152 -13.61 -2.39 -4.81
N GLY A 153 -13.23 -3.38 -4.00
CA GLY A 153 -13.56 -4.79 -4.23
C GLY A 153 -14.74 -5.19 -3.35
N LYS A 154 -15.85 -5.60 -3.94
CA LYS A 154 -17.01 -6.14 -3.22
C LYS A 154 -16.84 -7.64 -3.03
N ASN A 155 -16.95 -8.11 -1.81
CA ASN A 155 -16.83 -9.53 -1.51
C ASN A 155 -18.03 -10.31 -2.04
N ARG A 156 -17.81 -11.56 -2.46
CA ARG A 156 -18.89 -12.52 -2.72
C ARG A 156 -19.59 -12.81 -1.39
N LYS A 157 -20.91 -12.97 -1.42
CA LYS A 157 -21.70 -13.37 -0.26
C LYS A 157 -21.58 -14.86 -0.03
#